data_06bb4147e35bffe02ba954413e4238d5
#
_entry.id   06bb4147e35bffe02ba954413e4238d5
#
_cell.length_a   1.000
_cell.length_b   1.000
_cell.length_c   1.000
_cell.angle_alpha   90.00
_cell.angle_beta   90.00
_cell.angle_gamma   90.00
#
_symmetry.space_group_name_H-M   'P 1'
#
loop_
_entity.id
_entity.type
_entity.pdbx_description
1 polymer ?
#
loop_
_entity_poly.entity_id
_entity_poly.type
_entity_poly.pdbx_seq_one_letter_code
_entity_poly.pdbx_strand_id
1 'polypeptide(L)'
;MTLPLVFITGASSGIGQALALRFHVAGYRLALVARRVAEVQAWAQSQGFDPDLFAVYAADVRDIDAITGAGCACIAAQGLPDVVIASAGISVGMDTAVFDDLEVMRSVFETNNLGTAATFQPFVAGMCARGSGALVGIASVAAI
;
A
#
# COMPACT_ATOMS: atom_id res chain seq x y z
N MET A 1 25.17 6.71 -2.69
CA MET A 1 23.92 6.79 -1.86
C MET A 1 22.82 6.06 -2.60
N THR A 2 22.12 5.20 -1.91
CA THR A 2 20.93 4.57 -2.46
C THR A 2 19.77 5.56 -2.48
N LEU A 3 18.97 5.57 -3.56
CA LEU A 3 17.75 6.36 -3.63
C LEU A 3 16.75 5.92 -2.56
N PRO A 4 15.99 6.84 -1.97
CA PRO A 4 14.96 6.50 -1.00
C PRO A 4 13.90 5.58 -1.61
N LEU A 5 13.22 4.79 -0.77
CA LEU A 5 12.22 3.80 -1.17
C LEU A 5 10.87 4.11 -0.53
N VAL A 6 9.82 4.07 -1.34
CA VAL A 6 8.44 4.14 -0.86
C VAL A 6 7.68 2.85 -1.19
N PHE A 7 6.94 2.33 -0.20
CA PHE A 7 6.02 1.19 -0.34
C PHE A 7 4.58 1.70 -0.33
N ILE A 8 3.81 1.39 -1.37
CA ILE A 8 2.45 1.94 -1.55
C ILE A 8 1.46 0.81 -1.84
N THR A 9 0.43 0.66 -1.01
CA THR A 9 -0.73 -0.20 -1.30
C THR A 9 -1.80 0.55 -2.08
N GLY A 10 -2.69 -0.18 -2.75
CA GLY A 10 -3.73 0.44 -3.60
C GLY A 10 -3.16 1.14 -4.83
N ALA A 11 -2.03 0.67 -5.35
CA ALA A 11 -1.30 1.30 -6.45
C ALA A 11 -1.96 1.09 -7.83
N SER A 12 -3.09 0.38 -7.92
CA SER A 12 -3.76 0.10 -9.20
C SER A 12 -4.67 1.23 -9.68
N SER A 13 -4.99 2.22 -8.86
CA SER A 13 -5.92 3.30 -9.23
C SER A 13 -5.85 4.50 -8.28
N GLY A 14 -6.51 5.58 -8.66
CA GLY A 14 -6.81 6.73 -7.81
C GLY A 14 -5.61 7.34 -7.10
N ILE A 15 -5.75 7.51 -5.79
CA ILE A 15 -4.73 8.16 -4.93
C ILE A 15 -3.42 7.38 -4.95
N GLY A 16 -3.47 6.04 -4.89
CA GLY A 16 -2.28 5.21 -4.91
C GLY A 16 -1.44 5.39 -6.17
N GLN A 17 -2.06 5.43 -7.35
CA GLN A 17 -1.37 5.74 -8.61
C GLN A 17 -0.79 7.16 -8.64
N ALA A 18 -1.56 8.15 -8.20
CA ALA A 18 -1.10 9.54 -8.17
C ALA A 18 0.12 9.71 -7.24
N LEU A 19 0.10 9.03 -6.08
CA LEU A 19 1.23 9.00 -5.16
C LEU A 19 2.45 8.32 -5.78
N ALA A 20 2.27 7.16 -6.42
CA ALA A 20 3.37 6.45 -7.09
C ALA A 20 4.05 7.34 -8.14
N LEU A 21 3.27 8.03 -8.98
CA LEU A 21 3.79 8.96 -9.96
C LEU A 21 4.55 10.12 -9.30
N ARG A 22 4.01 10.68 -8.23
CA ARG A 22 4.64 11.81 -7.53
C ARG A 22 5.95 11.41 -6.86
N PHE A 23 6.01 10.25 -6.23
CA PHE A 23 7.24 9.73 -5.63
C PHE A 23 8.28 9.35 -6.68
N HIS A 24 7.86 8.80 -7.84
CA HIS A 24 8.75 8.55 -8.96
C HIS A 24 9.42 9.85 -9.44
N VAL A 25 8.64 10.91 -9.67
CA VAL A 25 9.17 12.23 -10.07
C VAL A 25 10.09 12.83 -9.00
N ALA A 26 9.86 12.52 -7.72
CA ALA A 26 10.71 12.94 -6.61
C ALA A 26 11.99 12.10 -6.46
N GLY A 27 12.24 11.12 -7.34
CA GLY A 27 13.45 10.31 -7.34
C GLY A 27 13.46 9.15 -6.35
N TYR A 28 12.30 8.67 -5.93
CA TYR A 28 12.19 7.48 -5.09
C TYR A 28 12.20 6.21 -5.93
N ARG A 29 12.75 5.13 -5.38
CA ARG A 29 12.43 3.77 -5.80
C ARG A 29 11.04 3.41 -5.28
N LEU A 30 10.31 2.58 -6.02
CA LEU A 30 8.92 2.27 -5.72
C LEU A 30 8.72 0.78 -5.44
N ALA A 31 8.02 0.45 -4.38
CA ALA A 31 7.45 -0.86 -4.10
C ALA A 31 5.92 -0.72 -4.15
N LEU A 32 5.32 -1.16 -5.24
CA LEU A 32 3.90 -1.00 -5.51
C LEU A 32 3.15 -2.29 -5.18
N VAL A 33 2.05 -2.19 -4.47
CA VAL A 33 1.24 -3.36 -4.09
C VAL A 33 -0.14 -3.27 -4.69
N ALA A 34 -0.55 -4.33 -5.39
CA ALA A 34 -1.88 -4.46 -5.96
C ALA A 34 -2.27 -5.93 -6.12
N ARG A 35 -3.56 -6.20 -6.23
CA ARG A 35 -4.07 -7.54 -6.55
C ARG A 35 -3.74 -7.95 -7.99
N ARG A 36 -3.75 -6.99 -8.91
CA ARG A 36 -3.53 -7.19 -10.35
C ARG A 36 -2.19 -6.60 -10.78
N VAL A 37 -1.13 -7.40 -10.58
CA VAL A 37 0.26 -6.99 -10.83
C VAL A 37 0.48 -6.54 -12.28
N ALA A 38 -0.03 -7.30 -13.26
CA ALA A 38 0.18 -6.99 -14.68
C ALA A 38 -0.36 -5.60 -15.08
N GLU A 39 -1.49 -5.19 -14.51
CA GLU A 39 -2.08 -3.87 -14.79
C GLU A 39 -1.20 -2.74 -14.26
N VAL A 40 -0.66 -2.90 -13.03
CA VAL A 40 0.23 -1.90 -12.43
C VAL A 40 1.56 -1.84 -13.17
N GLN A 41 2.12 -2.99 -13.58
CA GLN A 41 3.33 -3.03 -14.39
C GLN A 41 3.16 -2.33 -15.73
N ALA A 42 2.06 -2.63 -16.45
CA ALA A 42 1.77 -1.99 -17.74
C ALA A 42 1.56 -0.48 -17.58
N TRP A 43 0.85 -0.06 -16.52
CA TRP A 43 0.67 1.36 -16.23
C TRP A 43 2.01 2.05 -15.92
N ALA A 44 2.84 1.50 -15.04
CA ALA A 44 4.14 2.07 -14.69
C ALA A 44 5.04 2.22 -15.93
N GLN A 45 5.06 1.23 -16.81
CA GLN A 45 5.79 1.27 -18.07
C GLN A 45 5.24 2.38 -18.97
N SER A 46 3.91 2.54 -19.06
CA SER A 46 3.28 3.61 -19.85
C SER A 46 3.61 5.01 -19.33
N GLN A 47 3.91 5.14 -18.03
CA GLN A 47 4.36 6.39 -17.40
C GLN A 47 5.87 6.63 -17.55
N GLY A 48 6.60 5.71 -18.17
CA GLY A 48 8.04 5.82 -18.36
C GLY A 48 8.86 5.53 -17.08
N PHE A 49 8.33 4.73 -16.15
CA PHE A 49 9.09 4.34 -14.97
C PHE A 49 10.27 3.46 -15.38
N ASP A 50 11.43 3.75 -14.81
CA ASP A 50 12.62 2.93 -14.98
C ASP A 50 12.39 1.54 -14.35
N PRO A 51 12.51 0.44 -15.13
CA PRO A 51 12.30 -0.91 -14.62
C PRO A 51 13.19 -1.29 -13.43
N ASP A 52 14.36 -0.68 -13.30
CA ASP A 52 15.29 -0.93 -12.20
C ASP A 52 14.91 -0.18 -10.91
N LEU A 53 13.99 0.77 -11.00
CA LEU A 53 13.59 1.63 -9.89
C LEU A 53 12.21 1.29 -9.30
N PHE A 54 11.49 0.32 -9.84
CA PHE A 54 10.22 -0.11 -9.25
C PHE A 54 10.06 -1.63 -9.26
N ALA A 55 9.30 -2.11 -8.28
CA ALA A 55 8.81 -3.50 -8.24
C ALA A 55 7.33 -3.51 -7.89
N VAL A 56 6.61 -4.53 -8.35
CA VAL A 56 5.19 -4.73 -8.04
C VAL A 56 5.02 -6.04 -7.30
N TYR A 57 4.34 -5.98 -6.15
CA TYR A 57 4.07 -7.11 -5.28
C TYR A 57 2.57 -7.43 -5.32
N ALA A 58 2.25 -8.72 -5.45
CA ALA A 58 0.85 -9.19 -5.42
C ALA A 58 0.38 -9.33 -3.98
N ALA A 59 -0.64 -8.58 -3.58
CA ALA A 59 -1.35 -8.80 -2.33
C ALA A 59 -2.73 -8.14 -2.34
N ASP A 60 -3.68 -8.76 -1.65
CA ASP A 60 -4.90 -8.14 -1.14
C ASP A 60 -4.66 -7.76 0.32
N VAL A 61 -4.87 -6.49 0.70
CA VAL A 61 -4.63 -6.04 2.08
C VAL A 61 -5.54 -6.70 3.12
N ARG A 62 -6.64 -7.34 2.69
CA ARG A 62 -7.51 -8.14 3.57
C ARG A 62 -6.90 -9.49 3.94
N ASP A 63 -5.98 -9.99 3.12
CA ASP A 63 -5.21 -11.19 3.40
C ASP A 63 -3.94 -10.79 4.15
N ILE A 64 -3.95 -10.99 5.47
CA ILE A 64 -2.86 -10.59 6.36
C ILE A 64 -1.55 -11.26 5.95
N ASP A 65 -1.58 -12.55 5.61
CA ASP A 65 -0.37 -13.29 5.22
C ASP A 65 0.18 -12.76 3.88
N ALA A 66 -0.70 -12.46 2.92
CA ALA A 66 -0.29 -11.92 1.63
C ALA A 66 0.34 -10.53 1.77
N ILE A 67 -0.28 -9.60 2.50
CA ILE A 67 0.25 -8.23 2.62
C ILE A 67 1.52 -8.17 3.47
N THR A 68 1.59 -8.91 4.56
CA THR A 68 2.82 -8.99 5.38
C THR A 68 3.93 -9.70 4.61
N GLY A 69 3.61 -10.74 3.85
CA GLY A 69 4.55 -11.41 2.94
C GLY A 69 5.10 -10.49 1.86
N ALA A 70 4.25 -9.63 1.26
CA ALA A 70 4.70 -8.61 0.29
C ALA A 70 5.66 -7.60 0.93
N GLY A 71 5.39 -7.18 2.17
CA GLY A 71 6.31 -6.32 2.92
C GLY A 71 7.66 -6.96 3.19
N CYS A 72 7.68 -8.23 3.62
CA CYS A 72 8.91 -8.99 3.82
C CYS A 72 9.69 -9.18 2.51
N ALA A 73 8.99 -9.47 1.41
CA ALA A 73 9.61 -9.59 0.09
C ALA A 73 10.22 -8.27 -0.39
N CYS A 74 9.55 -7.14 -0.13
CA CYS A 74 10.09 -5.81 -0.39
C CYS A 74 11.40 -5.57 0.39
N ILE A 75 11.42 -5.86 1.69
CA ILE A 75 12.63 -5.70 2.51
C ILE A 75 13.77 -6.55 1.96
N ALA A 76 13.49 -7.80 1.58
CA ALA A 76 14.51 -8.71 1.05
C ALA A 76 15.06 -8.26 -0.32
N ALA A 77 14.21 -7.75 -1.21
CA ALA A 77 14.58 -7.40 -2.58
C ALA A 77 15.07 -5.96 -2.73
N GLN A 78 14.45 -5.00 -2.05
CA GLN A 78 14.70 -3.57 -2.23
C GLN A 78 15.26 -2.88 -1.00
N GLY A 79 15.16 -3.50 0.16
CA GLY A 79 15.54 -2.92 1.46
C GLY A 79 14.36 -2.36 2.24
N LEU A 80 14.64 -1.85 3.44
CA LEU A 80 13.64 -1.26 4.31
C LEU A 80 13.19 0.10 3.76
N PRO A 81 11.90 0.30 3.47
CA PRO A 81 11.39 1.58 2.96
C PRO A 81 11.66 2.77 3.89
N ASP A 82 11.75 3.94 3.30
CA ASP A 82 11.77 5.22 4.02
C ASP A 82 10.37 5.72 4.32
N VAL A 83 9.41 5.40 3.41
CA VAL A 83 8.00 5.75 3.55
C VAL A 83 7.15 4.53 3.22
N VAL A 84 6.13 4.26 4.04
CA VAL A 84 5.10 3.24 3.78
C VAL A 84 3.74 3.93 3.76
N ILE A 85 3.01 3.76 2.66
CA ILE A 85 1.70 4.40 2.46
C ILE A 85 0.63 3.33 2.31
N ALA A 86 -0.25 3.23 3.30
CA ALA A 86 -1.46 2.44 3.23
C ALA A 86 -2.57 3.26 2.53
N SER A 87 -2.66 3.11 1.21
CA SER A 87 -3.65 3.80 0.37
C SER A 87 -4.79 2.89 -0.11
N ALA A 88 -4.67 1.57 0.04
CA ALA A 88 -5.76 0.66 -0.26
C ALA A 88 -6.93 0.89 0.71
N GLY A 89 -8.12 1.11 0.16
CA GLY A 89 -9.32 1.35 0.95
C GLY A 89 -10.58 1.21 0.10
N ILE A 90 -11.68 0.95 0.77
CA ILE A 90 -13.02 0.92 0.16
C ILE A 90 -13.97 1.81 0.94
N SER A 91 -14.98 2.35 0.24
CA SER A 91 -16.09 3.06 0.84
C SER A 91 -17.38 2.50 0.25
N VAL A 92 -18.21 1.92 1.10
CA VAL A 92 -19.50 1.33 0.72
C VAL A 92 -20.54 1.85 1.69
N GLY A 93 -21.65 2.36 1.15
CA GLY A 93 -22.80 2.75 1.96
C GLY A 93 -23.42 1.55 2.68
N MET A 94 -23.77 1.71 3.95
CA MET A 94 -24.38 0.65 4.74
C MET A 94 -25.45 1.25 5.68
N ASP A 95 -26.42 0.42 6.02
CA ASP A 95 -27.46 0.73 7.02
C ASP A 95 -27.38 -0.30 8.15
N THR A 96 -27.08 0.14 9.35
CA THR A 96 -26.97 -0.74 10.52
C THR A 96 -28.31 -1.38 10.93
N ALA A 97 -29.44 -0.90 10.41
CA ALA A 97 -30.74 -1.53 10.58
C ALA A 97 -30.94 -2.76 9.66
N VAL A 98 -30.09 -2.93 8.65
CA VAL A 98 -30.13 -4.04 7.70
C VAL A 98 -29.10 -5.10 8.11
N PHE A 99 -29.57 -6.31 8.41
CA PHE A 99 -28.70 -7.38 8.91
C PHE A 99 -27.56 -7.72 7.92
N ASP A 100 -27.86 -7.80 6.63
CA ASP A 100 -26.88 -8.16 5.60
C ASP A 100 -25.78 -7.09 5.45
N ASP A 101 -26.04 -5.84 5.80
CA ASP A 101 -25.05 -4.77 5.75
C ASP A 101 -23.96 -4.89 6.83
N LEU A 102 -24.14 -5.75 7.83
CA LEU A 102 -23.09 -6.07 8.79
C LEU A 102 -21.89 -6.75 8.13
N GLU A 103 -22.12 -7.53 7.07
CA GLU A 103 -21.02 -8.12 6.28
C GLU A 103 -20.29 -7.07 5.44
N VAL A 104 -21.02 -6.06 4.92
CA VAL A 104 -20.41 -4.90 4.28
C VAL A 104 -19.51 -4.14 5.27
N MET A 105 -20.02 -3.90 6.49
CA MET A 105 -19.22 -3.27 7.56
C MET A 105 -17.94 -4.07 7.86
N ARG A 106 -18.03 -5.40 7.98
CA ARG A 106 -16.88 -6.27 8.19
C ARG A 106 -15.84 -6.08 7.09
N SER A 107 -16.26 -6.11 5.82
CA SER A 107 -15.38 -5.94 4.66
C SER A 107 -14.67 -4.57 4.67
N VAL A 108 -15.38 -3.51 5.07
CA VAL A 108 -14.80 -2.16 5.20
C VAL A 108 -13.72 -2.14 6.31
N PHE A 109 -14.01 -2.73 7.46
CA PHE A 109 -13.04 -2.80 8.57
C PHE A 109 -11.81 -3.65 8.23
N GLU A 110 -12.00 -4.80 7.59
CA GLU A 110 -10.89 -5.65 7.15
C GLU A 110 -9.98 -4.94 6.17
N THR A 111 -10.53 -4.19 5.23
CA THR A 111 -9.74 -3.45 4.25
C THR A 111 -9.09 -2.21 4.85
N ASN A 112 -9.90 -1.34 5.46
CA ASN A 112 -9.45 0.02 5.82
C ASN A 112 -8.69 0.06 7.15
N ASN A 113 -9.03 -0.81 8.10
CA ASN A 113 -8.44 -0.82 9.44
C ASN A 113 -7.37 -1.92 9.56
N LEU A 114 -7.78 -3.17 9.48
CA LEU A 114 -6.86 -4.30 9.64
C LEU A 114 -5.83 -4.35 8.52
N GLY A 115 -6.24 -4.11 7.27
CA GLY A 115 -5.36 -4.03 6.12
C GLY A 115 -4.30 -2.94 6.23
N THR A 116 -4.64 -1.79 6.81
CA THR A 116 -3.69 -0.71 7.11
C THR A 116 -2.66 -1.14 8.14
N ALA A 117 -3.10 -1.73 9.25
CA ALA A 117 -2.21 -2.23 10.30
C ALA A 117 -1.27 -3.33 9.76
N ALA A 118 -1.81 -4.27 8.99
CA ALA A 118 -1.05 -5.35 8.37
C ALA A 118 -0.03 -4.82 7.33
N THR A 119 -0.36 -3.73 6.62
CA THR A 119 0.56 -3.06 5.71
C THR A 119 1.79 -2.50 6.45
N PHE A 120 1.61 -1.94 7.63
CA PHE A 120 2.69 -1.36 8.43
C PHE A 120 3.53 -2.40 9.18
N GLN A 121 2.92 -3.50 9.56
CA GLN A 121 3.50 -4.48 10.47
C GLN A 121 4.93 -4.95 10.12
N PRO A 122 5.27 -5.29 8.85
CA PRO A 122 6.62 -5.77 8.51
C PRO A 122 7.72 -4.73 8.71
N PHE A 123 7.37 -3.45 8.71
CA PHE A 123 8.33 -2.34 8.66
C PHE A 123 8.60 -1.68 10.01
N VAL A 124 7.64 -1.77 10.95
CA VAL A 124 7.68 -1.03 12.23
C VAL A 124 8.96 -1.31 13.01
N ALA A 125 9.28 -2.57 13.25
CA ALA A 125 10.46 -2.94 14.05
C ALA A 125 11.77 -2.46 13.40
N GLY A 126 11.89 -2.61 12.07
CA GLY A 126 13.05 -2.14 11.32
C GLY A 126 13.21 -0.63 11.34
N MET A 127 12.11 0.11 11.14
CA MET A 127 12.11 1.58 11.20
C MET A 127 12.45 2.09 12.61
N CYS A 128 11.92 1.45 13.66
CA CYS A 128 12.27 1.77 15.04
C CYS A 128 13.77 1.55 15.30
N ALA A 129 14.32 0.40 14.88
CA ALA A 129 15.73 0.09 15.04
C ALA A 129 16.64 1.06 14.26
N ARG A 130 16.22 1.47 13.05
CA ARG A 130 16.93 2.48 12.23
C ARG A 130 16.79 3.89 12.81
N GLY A 131 15.76 4.16 13.61
CA GLY A 131 15.46 5.49 14.16
C GLY A 131 14.89 6.47 13.14
N SER A 132 14.40 5.99 11.98
CA SER A 132 13.82 6.83 10.93
C SER A 132 12.84 6.04 10.06
N GLY A 133 11.85 6.75 9.48
CA GLY A 133 10.84 6.22 8.59
C GLY A 133 9.51 6.94 8.79
N ALA A 134 8.62 6.83 7.82
CA ALA A 134 7.29 7.38 7.90
C ALA A 134 6.23 6.32 7.54
N LEU A 135 5.21 6.19 8.39
CA LEU A 135 4.02 5.36 8.14
C LEU A 135 2.83 6.29 7.90
N VAL A 136 2.23 6.18 6.73
CA VAL A 136 1.16 7.08 6.28
C VAL A 136 -0.10 6.28 5.99
N GLY A 137 -1.18 6.57 6.69
CA GLY A 137 -2.52 6.04 6.41
C GLY A 137 -3.36 7.09 5.68
N ILE A 138 -4.02 6.69 4.60
CA ILE A 138 -4.97 7.55 3.90
C ILE A 138 -6.34 7.39 4.58
N ALA A 139 -6.79 8.46 5.22
CA ALA A 139 -8.07 8.52 5.91
C ALA A 139 -9.07 9.40 5.14
N SER A 140 -10.30 9.47 5.63
CA SER A 140 -11.34 10.32 5.05
C SER A 140 -12.09 11.06 6.15
N VAL A 141 -12.48 12.28 5.87
CA VAL A 141 -13.43 13.04 6.73
C VAL A 141 -14.83 12.43 6.74
N ALA A 142 -15.15 11.56 5.78
CA ALA A 142 -16.42 10.82 5.77
C ALA A 142 -16.52 9.77 6.88
N ALA A 143 -15.46 9.57 7.65
CA ALA A 143 -15.42 8.67 8.81
C ALA A 143 -15.85 9.36 10.13
N ILE A 144 -16.21 10.64 10.07
CA ILE A 144 -16.62 11.46 11.24
C ILE A 144 -18.13 11.63 11.25
#